data_8b1bf49b2fd8c6cb283cb5924d1908ba
#
_entry.id   8b1bf49b2fd8c6cb283cb5924d1908ba
#
_cell.length_a   1.000
_cell.length_b   1.000
_cell.length_c   1.000
_cell.angle_alpha   90.00
_cell.angle_beta   90.00
_cell.angle_gamma   90.00
#
_symmetry.space_group_name_H-M   'P 1'
#
loop_
_entity.id
_entity.type
_entity.pdbx_description
1 polymer ?
#
loop_
_entity_poly.entity_id
_entity_poly.type
_entity_poly.pdbx_seq_one_letter_code
_entity_poly.pdbx_strand_id
1 'polypeptide(L)'
;MKTNIPARAARIDWSALARALLKPLALVLALVLVVFVVAAPSEKKRSAPAVPMMNKVLMIGDSLSVAKFGDVMRDFLVSTCGARNVAVFASCGSSPENWLRPEPTFFTKCGYREQTPARSVVLDRRLHLATPKIESLVATYRPDTVIVQLGTNWMDRLTTSDTPQKEAELSDIMDRFIAAARGRRAVQILWIMPPDSSHFSKRVQSTVENLISAAAQRDRFETIPSRRITHYVPGKTGRDGVHYNPEASEEWAKRVIVRIKRTLPLSEIYAGQ
;
A
#
# COMPACT_ATOMS: atom_id res chain seq x y z
N MET A 1 83.28 26.78 -58.06
CA MET A 1 82.29 25.72 -58.52
C MET A 1 81.09 25.77 -57.63
N LYS A 2 79.97 26.27 -58.10
CA LYS A 2 78.66 26.30 -57.39
C LYS A 2 77.77 25.25 -58.04
N THR A 3 77.44 24.19 -57.31
CA THR A 3 76.50 23.20 -57.72
C THR A 3 75.09 23.56 -57.29
N ASN A 4 74.24 23.94 -58.23
CA ASN A 4 72.83 24.13 -58.03
C ASN A 4 72.09 22.74 -57.98
N ILE A 5 71.43 22.45 -56.85
CA ILE A 5 70.55 21.33 -56.73
C ILE A 5 69.08 21.84 -56.79
N PRO A 6 68.24 21.41 -57.73
CA PRO A 6 66.87 21.86 -57.79
C PRO A 6 65.99 21.04 -56.77
N ALA A 7 65.44 21.73 -55.80
CA ALA A 7 64.45 21.16 -54.91
C ALA A 7 63.10 21.00 -55.64
N ARG A 8 62.75 19.81 -56.00
CA ARG A 8 61.40 19.44 -56.49
C ARG A 8 60.52 19.15 -55.32
N ALA A 9 59.76 20.08 -54.82
CA ALA A 9 58.74 19.89 -53.84
C ALA A 9 57.54 19.18 -54.50
N ALA A 10 57.32 17.91 -54.19
CA ALA A 10 56.10 17.19 -54.57
C ALA A 10 54.90 17.79 -53.85
N ARG A 11 53.97 18.39 -54.56
CA ARG A 11 52.68 18.81 -54.01
C ARG A 11 51.82 17.61 -53.68
N ILE A 12 51.54 17.38 -52.44
CA ILE A 12 50.60 16.32 -51.98
C ILE A 12 49.17 16.79 -52.33
N ASP A 13 48.48 16.02 -53.13
CA ASP A 13 47.05 16.27 -53.44
C ASP A 13 46.18 15.84 -52.26
N TRP A 14 45.89 16.76 -51.37
CA TRP A 14 45.06 16.57 -50.20
C TRP A 14 43.60 16.17 -50.52
N SER A 15 43.16 16.51 -51.76
CA SER A 15 41.80 16.21 -52.18
C SER A 15 41.64 14.72 -52.59
N ALA A 16 42.69 14.11 -53.08
CA ALA A 16 42.73 12.67 -53.36
C ALA A 16 42.83 11.86 -52.08
N LEU A 17 43.62 12.29 -51.11
CA LEU A 17 43.78 11.64 -49.81
C LEU A 17 42.46 11.68 -49.01
N ALA A 18 41.76 12.84 -48.99
CA ALA A 18 40.46 12.96 -48.33
C ALA A 18 39.39 12.04 -48.95
N ARG A 19 39.35 11.89 -50.28
CA ARG A 19 38.42 10.97 -50.95
C ARG A 19 38.71 9.51 -50.68
N ALA A 20 39.99 9.15 -50.50
CA ALA A 20 40.42 7.79 -50.19
C ALA A 20 40.06 7.37 -48.76
N LEU A 21 40.05 8.30 -47.79
CA LEU A 21 39.74 8.03 -46.40
C LEU A 21 38.23 8.11 -46.05
N LEU A 22 37.44 8.89 -46.80
CA LEU A 22 36.01 9.01 -46.60
C LEU A 22 35.18 7.72 -46.87
N LYS A 23 35.61 6.94 -47.87
CA LYS A 23 34.89 5.71 -48.23
C LYS A 23 34.94 4.61 -47.14
N PRO A 24 36.11 4.27 -46.57
CA PRO A 24 36.13 3.26 -45.49
C PRO A 24 35.47 3.78 -44.19
N LEU A 25 35.54 5.11 -43.92
CA LEU A 25 34.88 5.67 -42.75
C LEU A 25 33.33 5.56 -42.80
N ALA A 26 32.75 5.82 -43.98
CA ALA A 26 31.32 5.69 -44.21
C ALA A 26 30.84 4.20 -44.06
N LEU A 27 31.66 3.25 -44.51
CA LEU A 27 31.37 1.83 -44.41
C LEU A 27 31.41 1.37 -42.92
N VAL A 28 32.40 1.83 -42.16
CA VAL A 28 32.52 1.54 -40.72
C VAL A 28 31.36 2.15 -39.93
N LEU A 29 30.95 3.37 -40.24
CA LEU A 29 29.79 4.03 -39.58
C LEU A 29 28.49 3.29 -39.89
N ALA A 30 28.29 2.83 -41.14
CA ALA A 30 27.12 2.05 -41.53
C ALA A 30 27.09 0.68 -40.83
N LEU A 31 28.24 0.03 -40.66
CA LEU A 31 28.34 -1.27 -39.96
C LEU A 31 28.05 -1.10 -38.47
N VAL A 32 28.55 -0.02 -37.83
CA VAL A 32 28.30 0.28 -36.40
C VAL A 32 26.82 0.57 -36.21
N LEU A 33 26.18 1.31 -37.12
CA LEU A 33 24.74 1.61 -36.99
C LEU A 33 23.90 0.34 -37.12
N VAL A 34 24.24 -0.59 -38.04
CA VAL A 34 23.54 -1.87 -38.17
C VAL A 34 23.71 -2.75 -36.93
N VAL A 35 24.91 -2.78 -36.33
CA VAL A 35 25.14 -3.55 -35.11
C VAL A 35 24.36 -2.95 -33.93
N PHE A 36 24.23 -1.62 -33.81
CA PHE A 36 23.41 -1.00 -32.77
C PHE A 36 21.90 -1.25 -32.97
N VAL A 37 21.42 -1.31 -34.20
CA VAL A 37 20.00 -1.58 -34.47
C VAL A 37 19.66 -3.07 -34.24
N VAL A 38 20.58 -4.00 -34.54
CA VAL A 38 20.36 -5.45 -34.32
C VAL A 38 20.60 -5.84 -32.85
N ALA A 39 21.48 -5.11 -32.14
CA ALA A 39 21.78 -5.32 -30.72
C ALA A 39 20.88 -4.53 -29.77
N ALA A 40 19.92 -3.74 -30.25
CA ALA A 40 18.91 -3.17 -29.38
C ALA A 40 18.17 -4.31 -28.69
N PRO A 41 18.30 -4.44 -27.35
CA PRO A 41 17.56 -5.49 -26.66
C PRO A 41 16.07 -5.24 -26.96
N SER A 42 15.41 -6.20 -27.58
CA SER A 42 13.96 -6.20 -27.68
C SER A 42 13.45 -6.00 -26.26
N GLU A 43 13.00 -4.80 -25.93
CA GLU A 43 12.25 -4.59 -24.69
C GLU A 43 11.06 -5.54 -24.77
N LYS A 44 11.24 -6.74 -24.22
CA LYS A 44 10.10 -7.54 -23.77
C LYS A 44 9.27 -6.56 -22.98
N LYS A 45 8.15 -6.09 -23.55
CA LYS A 45 7.11 -5.38 -22.81
C LYS A 45 6.92 -6.19 -21.54
N ARG A 46 7.55 -5.75 -20.44
CA ARG A 46 7.22 -6.28 -19.12
C ARG A 46 5.74 -5.99 -19.00
N SER A 47 4.91 -7.01 -19.20
CA SER A 47 3.51 -6.93 -18.84
C SER A 47 3.51 -6.37 -17.42
N ALA A 48 2.84 -5.24 -17.21
CA ALA A 48 2.63 -4.73 -15.88
C ALA A 48 2.22 -5.93 -15.02
N PRO A 49 2.82 -6.13 -13.83
CA PRO A 49 2.45 -7.25 -13.00
C PRO A 49 0.93 -7.21 -12.86
N ALA A 50 0.27 -8.30 -13.27
CA ALA A 50 -1.18 -8.40 -13.17
C ALA A 50 -1.54 -8.07 -11.73
N VAL A 51 -2.37 -7.02 -11.52
CA VAL A 51 -2.83 -6.66 -10.18
C VAL A 51 -3.54 -7.91 -9.65
N PRO A 52 -3.07 -8.50 -8.55
CA PRO A 52 -3.65 -9.74 -8.07
C PRO A 52 -5.13 -9.49 -7.75
N MET A 53 -6.00 -10.36 -8.28
CA MET A 53 -7.43 -10.31 -7.96
C MET A 53 -7.61 -10.60 -6.47
N MET A 54 -8.54 -9.88 -5.83
CA MET A 54 -8.90 -10.12 -4.44
C MET A 54 -9.66 -11.44 -4.30
N ASN A 55 -8.95 -12.52 -3.92
CA ASN A 55 -9.54 -13.84 -3.73
C ASN A 55 -9.50 -14.28 -2.26
N LYS A 56 -8.38 -14.06 -1.57
CA LYS A 56 -8.17 -14.50 -0.20
C LYS A 56 -7.76 -13.31 0.67
N VAL A 57 -8.65 -12.89 1.54
CA VAL A 57 -8.55 -11.62 2.26
C VAL A 57 -8.30 -11.83 3.75
N LEU A 58 -7.34 -11.11 4.27
CA LEU A 58 -7.17 -10.85 5.69
C LEU A 58 -7.50 -9.38 5.96
N MET A 59 -8.51 -9.12 6.79
CA MET A 59 -8.80 -7.77 7.27
C MET A 59 -8.41 -7.66 8.73
N ILE A 60 -7.72 -6.57 9.10
CA ILE A 60 -7.42 -6.22 10.48
C ILE A 60 -7.85 -4.80 10.80
N GLY A 61 -8.20 -4.55 12.07
CA GLY A 61 -8.67 -3.22 12.47
C GLY A 61 -8.59 -2.95 13.97
N ASP A 62 -8.92 -1.72 14.32
CA ASP A 62 -9.03 -1.23 15.70
C ASP A 62 -10.49 -1.29 16.22
N SER A 63 -10.81 -0.45 17.21
CA SER A 63 -12.15 -0.38 17.80
C SER A 63 -13.26 -0.10 16.79
N LEU A 64 -12.98 0.67 15.74
CA LEU A 64 -13.97 1.01 14.71
C LEU A 64 -14.39 -0.20 13.88
N SER A 65 -13.53 -1.21 13.77
CA SER A 65 -13.79 -2.46 13.06
C SER A 65 -14.36 -3.58 13.95
N VAL A 66 -14.45 -3.38 15.27
CA VAL A 66 -15.05 -4.39 16.17
C VAL A 66 -16.56 -4.49 15.95
N ALA A 67 -17.25 -3.36 15.75
CA ALA A 67 -18.70 -3.28 15.67
C ALA A 67 -19.23 -3.21 14.21
N LYS A 68 -20.26 -2.42 13.95
CA LYS A 68 -21.07 -2.39 12.72
C LYS A 68 -20.26 -2.19 11.44
N PHE A 69 -19.21 -1.35 11.45
CA PHE A 69 -18.32 -1.20 10.29
C PHE A 69 -17.70 -2.55 9.90
N GLY A 70 -17.17 -3.28 10.89
CA GLY A 70 -16.58 -4.61 10.65
C GLY A 70 -17.60 -5.65 10.18
N ASP A 71 -18.86 -5.58 10.63
CA ASP A 71 -19.94 -6.47 10.14
C ASP A 71 -20.16 -6.27 8.63
N VAL A 72 -20.39 -5.02 8.24
CA VAL A 72 -20.68 -4.66 6.84
C VAL A 72 -19.50 -4.99 5.92
N MET A 73 -18.27 -4.71 6.38
CA MET A 73 -17.08 -5.04 5.63
C MET A 73 -16.91 -6.56 5.48
N ARG A 74 -17.08 -7.32 6.55
CA ARG A 74 -17.01 -8.80 6.48
C ARG A 74 -18.03 -9.35 5.50
N ASP A 75 -19.28 -8.92 5.59
CA ASP A 75 -20.35 -9.41 4.72
C ASP A 75 -20.07 -9.13 3.25
N PHE A 76 -19.56 -7.94 2.93
CA PHE A 76 -19.07 -7.61 1.60
C PHE A 76 -17.93 -8.53 1.16
N LEU A 77 -16.92 -8.73 2.00
CA LEU A 77 -15.77 -9.57 1.67
C LEU A 77 -16.19 -11.02 1.46
N VAL A 78 -17.08 -11.55 2.31
CA VAL A 78 -17.62 -12.91 2.19
C VAL A 78 -18.44 -13.06 0.91
N SER A 79 -19.26 -12.08 0.57
CA SER A 79 -20.04 -12.10 -0.68
C SER A 79 -19.16 -12.03 -1.93
N THR A 80 -17.99 -11.40 -1.84
CA THR A 80 -17.06 -11.22 -2.96
C THR A 80 -16.08 -12.37 -3.12
N CYS A 81 -15.53 -12.89 -2.02
CA CYS A 81 -14.43 -13.87 -2.03
C CYS A 81 -14.86 -15.25 -1.54
N GLY A 82 -16.06 -15.39 -0.97
CA GLY A 82 -16.52 -16.60 -0.31
C GLY A 82 -16.01 -16.73 1.13
N ALA A 83 -16.85 -17.27 2.02
CA ALA A 83 -16.59 -17.35 3.46
C ALA A 83 -15.28 -18.07 3.83
N ARG A 84 -14.86 -19.06 3.03
CA ARG A 84 -13.62 -19.84 3.27
C ARG A 84 -12.34 -19.02 3.01
N ASN A 85 -12.46 -17.89 2.35
CA ASN A 85 -11.35 -17.08 1.90
C ASN A 85 -11.21 -15.75 2.67
N VAL A 86 -12.03 -15.55 3.70
CA VAL A 86 -12.06 -14.30 4.46
C VAL A 86 -11.74 -14.55 5.92
N ALA A 87 -10.77 -13.79 6.44
CA ALA A 87 -10.46 -13.73 7.85
C ALA A 87 -10.47 -12.26 8.30
N VAL A 88 -11.22 -11.94 9.34
CA VAL A 88 -11.37 -10.60 9.89
C VAL A 88 -11.01 -10.59 11.37
N PHE A 89 -10.08 -9.73 11.74
CA PHE A 89 -9.66 -9.50 13.11
C PHE A 89 -9.76 -8.01 13.44
N ALA A 90 -10.25 -7.69 14.64
CA ALA A 90 -10.19 -6.33 15.16
C ALA A 90 -9.94 -6.35 16.66
N SER A 91 -9.05 -5.46 17.10
CA SER A 91 -8.66 -5.35 18.51
C SER A 91 -8.85 -3.91 18.98
N CYS A 92 -9.82 -3.70 19.85
CA CYS A 92 -10.14 -2.36 20.35
C CYS A 92 -8.95 -1.70 21.07
N GLY A 93 -8.64 -0.48 20.66
CA GLY A 93 -7.53 0.31 21.21
C GLY A 93 -6.17 -0.02 20.61
N SER A 94 -6.11 -0.93 19.62
CA SER A 94 -4.84 -1.28 18.99
C SER A 94 -4.38 -0.27 17.95
N SER A 95 -3.07 -0.14 17.83
CA SER A 95 -2.35 0.59 16.77
C SER A 95 -1.46 -0.41 16.02
N PRO A 96 -0.87 -0.06 14.87
CA PRO A 96 -0.05 -0.98 14.07
C PRO A 96 1.02 -1.74 14.86
N GLU A 97 1.73 -1.08 15.79
CA GLU A 97 2.76 -1.71 16.63
C GLU A 97 2.22 -2.88 17.45
N ASN A 98 0.97 -2.82 17.87
CA ASN A 98 0.37 -3.89 18.69
C ASN A 98 0.23 -5.21 17.94
N TRP A 99 0.26 -5.18 16.61
CA TRP A 99 0.17 -6.33 15.72
C TRP A 99 1.54 -6.89 15.31
N LEU A 100 2.66 -6.26 15.73
CA LEU A 100 4.02 -6.61 15.33
C LEU A 100 4.73 -7.52 16.33
N ARG A 101 5.69 -8.30 15.85
CA ARG A 101 6.75 -8.90 16.65
C ARG A 101 8.01 -8.03 16.56
N PRO A 102 8.87 -7.97 17.57
CA PRO A 102 8.78 -8.62 18.90
C PRO A 102 7.99 -7.81 19.95
N GLU A 103 7.18 -6.85 19.51
CA GLU A 103 6.44 -5.99 20.42
C GLU A 103 5.67 -6.76 21.50
N PRO A 104 5.54 -6.22 22.72
CA PRO A 104 4.79 -6.86 23.80
C PRO A 104 3.37 -7.23 23.39
N THR A 105 2.82 -8.25 24.02
CA THR A 105 1.42 -8.63 23.79
C THR A 105 0.51 -7.49 24.23
N PHE A 106 -0.28 -7.01 23.28
CA PHE A 106 -1.32 -6.03 23.55
C PHE A 106 -2.64 -6.77 23.79
N PHE A 107 -3.31 -6.41 24.86
CA PHE A 107 -4.64 -6.93 25.19
C PHE A 107 -5.70 -5.89 24.83
N THR A 108 -6.80 -6.34 24.24
CA THR A 108 -7.89 -5.46 23.83
C THR A 108 -8.41 -4.65 25.03
N LYS A 109 -8.76 -3.39 24.79
CA LYS A 109 -9.27 -2.51 25.85
C LYS A 109 -10.78 -2.53 25.98
N CYS A 110 -11.52 -2.81 24.90
CA CYS A 110 -12.96 -2.59 24.86
C CYS A 110 -13.72 -3.46 23.83
N GLY A 111 -13.14 -4.52 23.33
CA GLY A 111 -13.81 -5.44 22.41
C GLY A 111 -12.84 -6.10 21.43
N TYR A 112 -13.30 -7.20 20.86
CA TYR A 112 -12.50 -8.02 19.97
C TYR A 112 -13.38 -8.67 18.92
N ARG A 113 -12.86 -8.76 17.70
CA ARG A 113 -13.46 -9.51 16.60
C ARG A 113 -12.46 -10.52 16.07
N GLU A 114 -12.91 -11.76 15.90
CA GLU A 114 -12.24 -12.80 15.16
C GLU A 114 -13.27 -13.57 14.37
N GLN A 115 -13.33 -13.36 13.09
CA GLN A 115 -14.23 -14.06 12.18
C GLN A 115 -13.43 -14.68 11.05
N THR A 116 -13.30 -15.99 11.09
CA THR A 116 -12.50 -16.81 10.19
C THR A 116 -13.35 -17.96 9.67
N PRO A 117 -12.88 -18.75 8.71
CA PRO A 117 -13.58 -19.94 8.25
C PRO A 117 -13.87 -20.95 9.38
N ALA A 118 -13.02 -21.00 10.41
CA ALA A 118 -13.11 -21.95 11.50
C ALA A 118 -13.76 -21.38 12.77
N ARG A 119 -13.83 -20.05 12.92
CA ARG A 119 -14.27 -19.44 14.18
C ARG A 119 -14.95 -18.10 13.92
N SER A 120 -16.05 -17.85 14.61
CA SER A 120 -16.72 -16.56 14.61
C SER A 120 -16.95 -16.11 16.05
N VAL A 121 -16.22 -15.08 16.47
CA VAL A 121 -16.29 -14.47 17.80
C VAL A 121 -16.33 -12.96 17.62
N VAL A 122 -17.37 -12.35 18.16
CA VAL A 122 -17.44 -10.89 18.34
C VAL A 122 -17.74 -10.68 19.81
N LEU A 123 -16.76 -10.18 20.55
CA LEU A 123 -16.83 -10.03 21.98
C LEU A 123 -16.95 -8.57 22.36
N ASP A 124 -17.90 -8.33 23.22
CA ASP A 124 -18.11 -7.06 23.86
C ASP A 124 -17.08 -6.83 25.01
N ARG A 125 -17.01 -5.64 25.49
CA ARG A 125 -16.13 -4.86 26.39
C ARG A 125 -15.48 -5.56 27.59
N ARG A 126 -15.72 -6.82 27.88
CA ARG A 126 -15.34 -7.44 29.17
C ARG A 126 -14.16 -8.40 29.13
N LEU A 127 -13.68 -8.75 27.95
CA LEU A 127 -12.61 -9.76 27.82
C LEU A 127 -11.35 -9.12 27.25
N HIS A 128 -10.28 -9.21 28.02
CA HIS A 128 -8.94 -8.82 27.59
C HIS A 128 -8.33 -9.95 26.76
N LEU A 129 -8.47 -9.89 25.46
CA LEU A 129 -7.87 -10.86 24.55
C LEU A 129 -6.59 -10.30 23.94
N ALA A 130 -5.62 -11.18 23.78
CA ALA A 130 -4.36 -10.85 23.14
C ALA A 130 -4.60 -10.54 21.64
N THR A 131 -4.08 -9.39 21.20
CA THR A 131 -4.06 -9.03 19.78
C THR A 131 -3.12 -9.98 19.04
N PRO A 132 -3.57 -10.68 18.01
CA PRO A 132 -2.72 -11.58 17.25
C PRO A 132 -1.66 -10.80 16.46
N LYS A 133 -0.53 -11.45 16.19
CA LYS A 133 0.57 -10.85 15.43
C LYS A 133 0.35 -11.04 13.94
N ILE A 134 0.54 -9.97 13.16
CA ILE A 134 0.27 -9.94 11.71
C ILE A 134 1.07 -11.00 10.96
N GLU A 135 2.33 -11.25 11.35
CA GLU A 135 3.16 -12.28 10.75
C GLU A 135 2.54 -13.66 10.89
N SER A 136 1.96 -13.95 12.06
CA SER A 136 1.26 -15.22 12.32
C SER A 136 -0.01 -15.34 11.51
N LEU A 137 -0.78 -14.25 11.39
CA LEU A 137 -2.01 -14.22 10.59
C LEU A 137 -1.70 -14.42 9.10
N VAL A 138 -0.70 -13.71 8.56
CA VAL A 138 -0.27 -13.86 7.16
C VAL A 138 0.25 -15.28 6.88
N ALA A 139 1.00 -15.86 7.81
CA ALA A 139 1.48 -17.24 7.68
C ALA A 139 0.33 -18.26 7.68
N THR A 140 -0.66 -18.06 8.54
CA THR A 140 -1.82 -18.97 8.71
C THR A 140 -2.79 -18.86 7.53
N TYR A 141 -3.22 -17.64 7.21
CA TYR A 141 -4.29 -17.43 6.23
C TYR A 141 -3.77 -17.29 4.80
N ARG A 142 -2.49 -17.00 4.61
CA ARG A 142 -1.84 -16.83 3.29
C ARG A 142 -2.68 -15.96 2.35
N PRO A 143 -3.03 -14.72 2.76
CA PRO A 143 -3.86 -13.85 1.95
C PRO A 143 -3.12 -13.40 0.68
N ASP A 144 -3.87 -13.08 -0.37
CA ASP A 144 -3.38 -12.28 -1.50
C ASP A 144 -3.64 -10.77 -1.26
N THR A 145 -4.60 -10.46 -0.39
CA THR A 145 -4.97 -9.08 -0.04
C THR A 145 -5.06 -8.93 1.48
N VAL A 146 -4.38 -7.91 2.01
CA VAL A 146 -4.50 -7.48 3.40
C VAL A 146 -5.19 -6.12 3.43
N ILE A 147 -6.34 -6.05 4.09
CA ILE A 147 -7.07 -4.80 4.34
C ILE A 147 -6.78 -4.36 5.76
N VAL A 148 -6.32 -3.13 5.93
CA VAL A 148 -5.94 -2.56 7.22
C VAL A 148 -6.82 -1.35 7.52
N GLN A 149 -7.49 -1.35 8.69
CA GLN A 149 -8.19 -0.20 9.23
C GLN A 149 -7.57 0.13 10.59
N LEU A 150 -6.45 0.82 10.60
CA LEU A 150 -5.69 1.24 11.78
C LEU A 150 -5.23 2.68 11.62
N GLY A 151 -4.83 3.28 12.74
CA GLY A 151 -4.27 4.63 12.80
C GLY A 151 -5.05 5.58 13.70
N THR A 152 -6.30 5.26 14.07
CA THR A 152 -7.11 6.10 14.98
C THR A 152 -6.40 6.31 16.31
N ASN A 153 -5.83 5.25 16.89
CA ASN A 153 -5.14 5.32 18.19
C ASN A 153 -3.75 5.99 18.11
N TRP A 154 -3.20 6.26 16.94
CA TRP A 154 -2.04 7.11 16.76
C TRP A 154 -2.35 8.59 16.98
N MET A 155 -3.61 9.00 16.79
CA MET A 155 -4.04 10.37 17.03
C MET A 155 -3.92 10.73 18.52
N ASP A 156 -4.21 9.81 19.46
CA ASP A 156 -3.98 10.01 20.89
C ASP A 156 -2.49 10.26 21.20
N ARG A 157 -1.61 9.49 20.59
CA ARG A 157 -0.15 9.64 20.77
C ARG A 157 0.35 10.99 20.25
N LEU A 158 -0.16 11.46 19.12
CA LEU A 158 0.21 12.75 18.54
C LEU A 158 -0.45 13.94 19.26
N THR A 159 -1.58 13.74 19.93
CA THR A 159 -2.20 14.79 20.74
C THR A 159 -1.33 15.16 21.94
N THR A 160 -0.66 14.17 22.55
CA THR A 160 0.22 14.39 23.71
C THR A 160 1.63 14.82 23.34
N SER A 161 2.10 14.44 22.14
CA SER A 161 3.47 14.73 21.69
C SER A 161 3.53 14.67 20.17
N ASP A 162 3.24 15.79 19.51
CA ASP A 162 3.35 15.94 18.07
C ASP A 162 4.72 16.57 17.74
N THR A 163 5.73 15.73 17.68
CA THR A 163 7.12 16.12 17.40
C THR A 163 7.66 15.36 16.17
N PRO A 164 8.67 15.90 15.46
CA PRO A 164 9.32 15.18 14.36
C PRO A 164 9.85 13.80 14.78
N GLN A 165 10.33 13.65 16.02
CA GLN A 165 10.78 12.36 16.55
C GLN A 165 9.62 11.34 16.64
N LYS A 166 8.45 11.79 17.09
CA LYS A 166 7.27 10.94 17.18
C LYS A 166 6.78 10.53 15.80
N GLU A 167 6.75 11.44 14.83
CA GLU A 167 6.40 11.13 13.46
C GLU A 167 7.40 10.12 12.83
N ALA A 168 8.70 10.28 13.10
CA ALA A 168 9.72 9.34 12.63
C ALA A 168 9.53 7.94 13.26
N GLU A 169 9.22 7.87 14.56
CA GLU A 169 8.89 6.61 15.26
C GLU A 169 7.68 5.92 14.62
N LEU A 170 6.60 6.66 14.34
CA LEU A 170 5.40 6.12 13.71
C LEU A 170 5.67 5.67 12.27
N SER A 171 6.55 6.37 11.55
CA SER A 171 6.98 5.97 10.21
C SER A 171 7.76 4.65 10.24
N ASP A 172 8.69 4.45 11.20
CA ASP A 172 9.39 3.17 11.37
C ASP A 172 8.43 2.02 11.69
N ILE A 173 7.46 2.26 12.58
CA ILE A 173 6.40 1.28 12.89
C ILE A 173 5.63 0.91 11.62
N MET A 174 5.29 1.91 10.77
CA MET A 174 4.60 1.68 9.51
C MET A 174 5.42 0.78 8.58
N ASP A 175 6.71 1.05 8.42
CA ASP A 175 7.60 0.27 7.56
C ASP A 175 7.68 -1.18 8.01
N ARG A 176 7.88 -1.41 9.31
CA ARG A 176 7.88 -2.76 9.90
C ARG A 176 6.55 -3.47 9.71
N PHE A 177 5.44 -2.74 9.87
CA PHE A 177 4.11 -3.29 9.69
C PHE A 177 3.84 -3.72 8.24
N ILE A 178 4.18 -2.87 7.27
CA ILE A 178 4.03 -3.18 5.84
C ILE A 178 4.91 -4.39 5.46
N ALA A 179 6.15 -4.44 5.94
CA ALA A 179 7.04 -5.58 5.71
C ALA A 179 6.44 -6.88 6.28
N ALA A 180 5.92 -6.85 7.50
CA ALA A 180 5.29 -7.99 8.15
C ALA A 180 3.99 -8.44 7.43
N ALA A 181 3.15 -7.48 6.99
CA ALA A 181 1.92 -7.75 6.26
C ALA A 181 2.17 -8.36 4.87
N ARG A 182 3.25 -7.98 4.20
CA ARG A 182 3.66 -8.59 2.92
C ARG A 182 4.29 -9.97 3.10
N GLY A 183 5.06 -10.16 4.17
CA GLY A 183 5.81 -11.38 4.36
C GLY A 183 6.75 -11.67 3.17
N ARG A 184 6.80 -12.93 2.71
CA ARG A 184 7.62 -13.35 1.56
C ARG A 184 6.85 -13.43 0.24
N ARG A 185 5.63 -12.93 0.17
CA ARG A 185 4.70 -13.08 -0.97
C ARG A 185 4.35 -11.72 -1.56
N ALA A 186 3.91 -11.72 -2.82
CA ALA A 186 3.28 -10.56 -3.42
C ALA A 186 1.86 -10.41 -2.84
N VAL A 187 1.73 -9.64 -1.76
CA VAL A 187 0.48 -9.34 -1.09
C VAL A 187 0.08 -7.91 -1.41
N GLN A 188 -1.14 -7.73 -1.87
CA GLN A 188 -1.73 -6.42 -2.04
C GLN A 188 -2.17 -5.87 -0.69
N ILE A 189 -1.81 -4.63 -0.38
CA ILE A 189 -2.25 -3.96 0.85
C ILE A 189 -3.22 -2.84 0.45
N LEU A 190 -4.33 -2.78 1.16
CA LEU A 190 -5.29 -1.69 1.11
C LEU A 190 -5.46 -1.11 2.51
N TRP A 191 -5.11 0.16 2.69
CA TRP A 191 -5.24 0.84 3.97
C TRP A 191 -6.46 1.76 4.00
N ILE A 192 -7.44 1.42 4.82
CA ILE A 192 -8.59 2.27 5.12
C ILE A 192 -8.14 3.23 6.23
N MET A 193 -7.87 4.47 5.85
CA MET A 193 -7.43 5.50 6.79
C MET A 193 -8.52 5.80 7.83
N PRO A 194 -8.15 6.33 9.01
CA PRO A 194 -9.13 6.74 10.00
C PRO A 194 -10.19 7.68 9.44
N PRO A 195 -11.47 7.56 9.87
CA PRO A 195 -12.52 8.47 9.47
C PRO A 195 -12.40 9.83 10.18
N ASP A 196 -13.21 10.80 9.78
CA ASP A 196 -13.27 12.09 10.43
C ASP A 196 -13.65 11.96 11.91
N SER A 197 -13.09 12.84 12.75
CA SER A 197 -13.28 12.85 14.20
C SER A 197 -13.47 14.28 14.68
N SER A 198 -14.38 14.49 15.64
CA SER A 198 -14.50 15.75 16.36
C SER A 198 -13.68 15.80 17.66
N HIS A 199 -13.12 14.66 18.08
CA HIS A 199 -12.26 14.57 19.28
C HIS A 199 -10.85 15.09 19.00
N PHE A 200 -10.29 14.77 17.84
CA PHE A 200 -8.94 15.15 17.46
C PHE A 200 -8.92 16.42 16.60
N SER A 201 -7.89 17.25 16.81
CA SER A 201 -7.67 18.43 15.95
C SER A 201 -7.46 18.02 14.49
N LYS A 202 -7.84 18.91 13.57
CA LYS A 202 -7.63 18.64 12.13
C LYS A 202 -6.13 18.47 11.79
N ARG A 203 -5.24 19.13 12.54
CA ARG A 203 -3.80 18.97 12.40
C ARG A 203 -3.37 17.52 12.70
N VAL A 204 -3.73 17.00 13.86
CA VAL A 204 -3.40 15.62 14.27
C VAL A 204 -3.96 14.59 13.29
N GLN A 205 -5.20 14.75 12.86
CA GLN A 205 -5.80 13.88 11.84
C GLN A 205 -5.02 13.92 10.52
N SER A 206 -4.61 15.12 10.08
CA SER A 206 -3.83 15.29 8.85
C SER A 206 -2.42 14.70 8.98
N THR A 207 -1.78 14.81 10.14
CA THR A 207 -0.46 14.17 10.39
C THR A 207 -0.55 12.65 10.18
N VAL A 208 -1.57 11.98 10.75
CA VAL A 208 -1.76 10.52 10.56
C VAL A 208 -2.04 10.19 9.08
N GLU A 209 -2.90 10.96 8.40
CA GLU A 209 -3.15 10.75 6.97
C GLU A 209 -1.88 10.91 6.13
N ASN A 210 -1.06 11.90 6.43
CA ASN A 210 0.19 12.16 5.70
C ASN A 210 1.21 11.02 5.94
N LEU A 211 1.35 10.51 7.15
CA LEU A 211 2.20 9.36 7.47
C LEU A 211 1.79 8.13 6.65
N ILE A 212 0.49 7.79 6.65
CA ILE A 212 -0.02 6.66 5.87
C ILE A 212 0.16 6.89 4.36
N SER A 213 -0.10 8.11 3.88
CA SER A 213 0.04 8.45 2.46
C SER A 213 1.49 8.38 1.99
N ALA A 214 2.44 8.87 2.79
CA ALA A 214 3.87 8.80 2.50
C ALA A 214 4.36 7.34 2.41
N ALA A 215 3.94 6.50 3.36
CA ALA A 215 4.21 5.07 3.31
C ALA A 215 3.59 4.41 2.08
N ALA A 216 2.35 4.76 1.73
CA ALA A 216 1.67 4.21 0.56
C ALA A 216 2.39 4.54 -0.75
N GLN A 217 2.91 5.77 -0.89
CA GLN A 217 3.70 6.17 -2.06
C GLN A 217 5.04 5.42 -2.13
N ARG A 218 5.76 5.34 -1.00
CA ARG A 218 7.06 4.67 -0.90
C ARG A 218 6.96 3.17 -1.16
N ASP A 219 5.98 2.53 -0.50
CA ASP A 219 5.82 1.08 -0.48
C ASP A 219 4.79 0.58 -1.51
N ARG A 220 4.19 1.46 -2.29
CA ARG A 220 3.25 1.14 -3.37
C ARG A 220 2.08 0.27 -2.90
N PHE A 221 1.28 0.81 -2.00
CA PHE A 221 0.02 0.20 -1.61
C PHE A 221 -1.14 1.20 -1.73
N GLU A 222 -2.37 0.67 -1.77
CA GLU A 222 -3.56 1.48 -1.98
C GLU A 222 -4.12 2.03 -0.66
N THR A 223 -4.73 3.23 -0.73
CA THR A 223 -5.35 3.86 0.42
C THR A 223 -6.77 4.35 0.15
N ILE A 224 -7.61 4.29 1.17
CA ILE A 224 -8.93 4.93 1.16
C ILE A 224 -8.95 6.05 2.20
N PRO A 225 -8.94 7.32 1.77
CA PRO A 225 -8.94 8.47 2.67
C PRO A 225 -10.33 8.68 3.27
N SER A 226 -10.63 8.00 4.39
CA SER A 226 -11.97 7.98 5.00
C SER A 226 -12.47 9.36 5.42
N ARG A 227 -11.61 10.28 5.85
CA ARG A 227 -12.02 11.67 6.17
C ARG A 227 -12.68 12.41 4.99
N ARG A 228 -12.35 12.03 3.75
CA ARG A 228 -12.98 12.63 2.56
C ARG A 228 -14.38 12.09 2.27
N ILE A 229 -14.77 11.01 2.92
CA ILE A 229 -16.05 10.32 2.71
C ILE A 229 -16.86 10.21 3.99
N THR A 230 -16.37 10.76 5.11
CA THR A 230 -17.08 10.82 6.38
C THR A 230 -17.09 12.24 6.93
N HIS A 231 -18.05 12.52 7.80
CA HIS A 231 -18.08 13.75 8.58
C HIS A 231 -18.67 13.44 9.96
N TYR A 232 -17.88 13.71 11.01
CA TYR A 232 -18.31 13.46 12.37
C TYR A 232 -19.14 14.63 12.89
N VAL A 233 -20.37 14.35 13.27
CA VAL A 233 -21.30 15.32 13.89
C VAL A 233 -21.63 14.81 15.30
N PRO A 234 -21.15 15.46 16.37
CA PRO A 234 -21.44 15.09 17.75
C PRO A 234 -22.94 14.93 18.01
N GLY A 235 -23.35 13.86 18.68
CA GLY A 235 -24.74 13.54 18.97
C GLY A 235 -25.54 12.96 17.81
N LYS A 236 -25.09 13.15 16.56
CA LYS A 236 -25.75 12.62 15.36
C LYS A 236 -25.08 11.36 14.82
N THR A 237 -23.77 11.42 14.57
CA THR A 237 -23.00 10.29 14.03
C THR A 237 -22.29 9.47 15.08
N GLY A 238 -22.18 9.98 16.30
CA GLY A 238 -21.56 9.36 17.45
C GLY A 238 -21.60 10.29 18.66
N ARG A 239 -21.06 9.84 19.80
CA ARG A 239 -21.14 10.59 21.07
C ARG A 239 -19.79 11.08 21.59
N ASP A 240 -18.73 10.30 21.40
CA ASP A 240 -17.41 10.53 21.99
C ASP A 240 -16.42 11.26 21.08
N GLY A 241 -16.85 11.59 19.87
CA GLY A 241 -16.02 12.28 18.89
C GLY A 241 -15.14 11.37 18.04
N VAL A 242 -15.13 10.05 18.31
CA VAL A 242 -14.30 9.05 17.61
C VAL A 242 -15.15 7.92 17.02
N HIS A 243 -16.00 7.29 17.84
CA HIS A 243 -16.77 6.12 17.47
C HIS A 243 -18.10 6.52 16.82
N TYR A 244 -18.29 6.04 15.61
CA TYR A 244 -19.53 6.19 14.87
C TYR A 244 -20.61 5.28 15.43
N ASN A 245 -21.87 5.77 15.49
CA ASN A 245 -23.00 4.92 15.80
C ASN A 245 -23.25 3.88 14.69
N PRO A 246 -24.11 2.87 14.90
CA PRO A 246 -24.32 1.80 13.92
C PRO A 246 -24.68 2.31 12.52
N GLU A 247 -25.57 3.29 12.40
CA GLU A 247 -26.04 3.83 11.14
C GLU A 247 -24.93 4.57 10.38
N ALA A 248 -24.16 5.41 11.07
CA ALA A 248 -23.06 6.15 10.48
C ALA A 248 -21.87 5.22 10.16
N SER A 249 -21.64 4.18 10.95
CA SER A 249 -20.64 3.14 10.69
C SER A 249 -20.99 2.34 9.43
N GLU A 250 -22.25 1.98 9.26
CA GLU A 250 -22.75 1.29 8.07
C GLU A 250 -22.59 2.16 6.82
N GLU A 251 -22.96 3.42 6.90
CA GLU A 251 -22.83 4.37 5.78
C GLU A 251 -21.34 4.56 5.40
N TRP A 252 -20.45 4.70 6.39
CA TRP A 252 -19.01 4.73 6.13
C TRP A 252 -18.52 3.46 5.43
N ALA A 253 -18.92 2.28 5.92
CA ALA A 253 -18.54 1.01 5.30
C ALA A 253 -19.02 0.92 3.84
N LYS A 254 -20.27 1.31 3.53
CA LYS A 254 -20.81 1.34 2.17
C LYS A 254 -19.97 2.24 1.24
N ARG A 255 -19.55 3.42 1.71
CA ARG A 255 -18.69 4.32 0.94
C ARG A 255 -17.28 3.75 0.73
N VAL A 256 -16.72 3.08 1.74
CA VAL A 256 -15.45 2.34 1.62
C VAL A 256 -15.57 1.23 0.58
N ILE A 257 -16.63 0.43 0.61
CA ILE A 257 -16.88 -0.64 -0.36
C ILE A 257 -16.93 -0.11 -1.80
N VAL A 258 -17.61 1.02 -2.03
CA VAL A 258 -17.62 1.67 -3.36
C VAL A 258 -16.20 2.01 -3.82
N ARG A 259 -15.33 2.46 -2.92
CA ARG A 259 -13.92 2.73 -3.24
C ARG A 259 -13.14 1.44 -3.53
N ILE A 260 -13.31 0.41 -2.71
CA ILE A 260 -12.68 -0.90 -2.92
C ILE A 260 -13.00 -1.42 -4.33
N LYS A 261 -14.28 -1.43 -4.71
CA LYS A 261 -14.74 -1.89 -6.03
C LYS A 261 -14.12 -1.13 -7.20
N ARG A 262 -13.68 0.11 -7.00
CA ARG A 262 -13.02 0.93 -8.01
C ARG A 262 -11.51 0.76 -8.04
N THR A 263 -10.91 0.38 -6.92
CA THR A 263 -9.45 0.33 -6.74
C THR A 263 -8.89 -1.07 -6.98
N LEU A 264 -9.62 -2.09 -6.51
CA LEU A 264 -9.19 -3.48 -6.61
C LEU A 264 -9.96 -4.23 -7.69
N PRO A 265 -9.29 -4.96 -8.58
CA PRO A 265 -9.97 -5.86 -9.50
C PRO A 265 -10.63 -6.98 -8.68
N LEU A 266 -11.94 -7.04 -8.72
CA LEU A 266 -12.72 -8.09 -8.10
C LEU A 266 -12.78 -9.28 -9.07
N SER A 267 -12.79 -10.52 -8.53
CA SER A 267 -13.05 -11.69 -9.37
C SER A 267 -14.48 -11.62 -9.93
N GLU A 268 -14.64 -11.71 -11.24
CA GLU A 268 -15.95 -11.73 -11.91
C GLU A 268 -16.78 -13.01 -11.64
N ILE A 269 -16.42 -13.79 -10.65
CA ILE A 269 -16.98 -15.13 -10.38
C ILE A 269 -18.50 -15.11 -10.07
N TYR A 270 -19.13 -13.96 -9.85
CA TYR A 270 -20.54 -13.85 -9.51
C TYR A 270 -21.40 -12.96 -10.43
N ALA A 271 -20.98 -12.75 -11.68
CA ALA A 271 -21.83 -12.10 -12.67
C ALA A 271 -22.86 -13.04 -13.34
N GLY A 272 -23.06 -14.24 -12.80
CA GLY A 272 -23.90 -15.27 -13.40
C GLY A 272 -24.62 -16.17 -12.40
N GLN A 273 -25.46 -15.60 -11.52
CA GLN A 273 -26.56 -16.32 -10.88
C GLN A 273 -27.73 -15.38 -10.68
#